data_44a772842b35eaf18538527dda214e93
#
_entry.id   44a772842b35eaf18538527dda214e93
#
_cell.length_a   1.000
_cell.length_b   1.000
_cell.length_c   1.000
_cell.angle_alpha   90.00
_cell.angle_beta   90.00
_cell.angle_gamma   90.00
#
_symmetry.space_group_name_H-M   'P 1'
#
loop_
_entity.id
_entity.type
_entity.pdbx_description
1 polymer ?
#
loop_
_entity_poly.entity_id
_entity_poly.type
_entity_poly.pdbx_seq_one_letter_code
_entity_poly.pdbx_strand_id
1 'polypeptide(L)'
;MIFLRRCYNFIEGATSYDQVESEEDFYQSAVSFGNFQRLLADYPAETLHETIKGFHDTKARFETFKKAVKEDVCGRAHSVQNEIQFVLAHEDLANAFGDMLENKELPLRVTHNDTK
;
A
#
# COMPACT_ATOMS: atom_id res chain seq x y z
N MET A 1 -8.04 25.32 15.17
CA MET A 1 -7.60 24.31 14.19
C MET A 1 -6.31 24.81 13.55
N ILE A 2 -5.20 24.10 13.73
CA ILE A 2 -3.89 24.49 13.16
C ILE A 2 -3.78 23.83 11.78
N PHE A 3 -3.66 24.63 10.74
CA PHE A 3 -3.42 24.13 9.39
C PHE A 3 -1.90 24.09 9.15
N LEU A 4 -1.38 22.88 8.97
CA LEU A 4 -0.01 22.71 8.50
C LEU A 4 0.02 22.82 6.98
N ARG A 5 0.85 23.74 6.46
CA ARG A 5 1.08 23.88 5.03
C ARG A 5 2.55 23.60 4.73
N ARG A 6 2.81 22.98 3.59
CA ARG A 6 4.15 22.79 3.06
C ARG A 6 4.29 23.63 1.81
N CYS A 7 5.47 24.21 1.62
CA CYS A 7 5.81 24.97 0.43
C CYS A 7 7.13 24.45 -0.13
N TYR A 8 7.17 24.20 -1.41
CA TYR A 8 8.36 23.73 -2.13
C TYR A 8 8.70 24.72 -3.24
N ASN A 9 9.96 24.70 -3.67
CA ASN A 9 10.32 25.37 -4.92
C ASN A 9 9.61 24.68 -6.07
N PHE A 10 9.08 25.47 -7.00
CA PHE A 10 8.50 24.92 -8.22
C PHE A 10 9.60 24.25 -9.06
N ILE A 11 9.34 23.05 -9.55
CA ILE A 11 10.27 22.30 -10.40
C ILE A 11 9.91 22.61 -11.85
N GLU A 12 10.73 23.43 -12.50
CA GLU A 12 10.54 23.78 -13.90
C GLU A 12 10.87 22.59 -14.81
N GLY A 13 10.18 22.52 -15.95
CA GLY A 13 10.42 21.46 -16.96
C GLY A 13 9.91 20.07 -16.59
N ALA A 14 9.19 19.93 -15.47
CA ALA A 14 8.53 18.67 -15.13
C ALA A 14 7.25 18.49 -15.95
N THR A 15 7.04 17.30 -16.48
CA THR A 15 5.83 16.90 -17.23
C THR A 15 5.14 15.76 -16.50
N SER A 16 3.81 15.82 -16.43
CA SER A 16 2.98 14.74 -15.91
C SER A 16 2.34 13.98 -17.06
N TYR A 17 2.27 12.67 -16.95
CA TYR A 17 1.62 11.79 -17.90
C TYR A 17 0.40 11.16 -17.22
N ASP A 18 -0.75 11.21 -17.87
CA ASP A 18 -1.98 10.56 -17.38
C ASP A 18 -1.95 9.05 -17.61
N GLN A 19 -1.20 8.61 -18.58
CA GLN A 19 -1.01 7.20 -18.94
C GLN A 19 0.46 6.95 -19.27
N VAL A 20 0.89 5.71 -19.07
CA VAL A 20 2.22 5.26 -19.51
C VAL A 20 2.20 5.15 -21.04
N GLU A 21 3.10 5.86 -21.71
CA GLU A 21 3.19 5.92 -23.16
C GLU A 21 4.20 4.91 -23.75
N SER A 22 5.15 4.48 -22.92
CA SER A 22 6.19 3.55 -23.33
C SER A 22 6.65 2.62 -22.18
N GLU A 23 7.29 1.50 -22.55
CA GLU A 23 7.93 0.61 -21.56
C GLU A 23 9.05 1.34 -20.79
N GLU A 24 9.73 2.29 -21.44
CA GLU A 24 10.79 3.09 -20.82
C GLU A 24 10.22 3.99 -19.70
N ASP A 25 9.07 4.61 -19.90
CA ASP A 25 8.42 5.44 -18.87
C ASP A 25 8.09 4.60 -17.63
N PHE A 26 7.60 3.37 -17.86
CA PHE A 26 7.30 2.44 -16.78
C PHE A 26 8.57 2.01 -16.03
N TYR A 27 9.64 1.72 -16.79
CA TYR A 27 10.94 1.37 -16.22
C TYR A 27 11.51 2.53 -15.38
N GLN A 28 11.49 3.76 -15.88
CA GLN A 28 11.98 4.94 -15.17
C GLN A 28 11.16 5.24 -13.90
N SER A 29 9.86 5.01 -13.93
CA SER A 29 9.01 5.09 -12.75
C SER A 29 9.46 4.09 -11.68
N ALA A 30 9.66 2.83 -12.05
CA ALA A 30 10.14 1.79 -11.13
C ALA A 30 11.52 2.12 -10.55
N VAL A 31 12.46 2.61 -11.38
CA VAL A 31 13.80 3.07 -10.95
C VAL A 31 13.68 4.21 -9.94
N SER A 32 12.78 5.17 -10.17
CA SER A 32 12.57 6.32 -9.29
C SER A 32 12.06 5.88 -7.92
N PHE A 33 11.09 4.97 -7.84
CA PHE A 33 10.59 4.42 -6.58
C PHE A 33 11.64 3.56 -5.86
N GLY A 34 12.42 2.76 -6.60
CA GLY A 34 13.55 2.01 -6.03
C GLY A 34 14.62 2.94 -5.45
N ASN A 35 14.92 4.04 -6.13
CA ASN A 35 15.85 5.05 -5.64
C ASN A 35 15.32 5.80 -4.40
N PHE A 36 14.03 6.11 -4.37
CA PHE A 36 13.39 6.67 -3.17
C PHE A 36 13.60 5.75 -1.95
N GLN A 37 13.34 4.46 -2.08
CA GLN A 37 13.57 3.49 -1.01
C GLN A 37 15.04 3.40 -0.60
N ARG A 38 15.95 3.45 -1.58
CA ARG A 38 17.41 3.43 -1.34
C ARG A 38 17.87 4.66 -0.54
N LEU A 39 17.37 5.85 -0.88
CA LEU A 39 17.70 7.11 -0.19
C LEU A 39 17.22 7.14 1.27
N LEU A 40 16.17 6.38 1.59
CA LEU A 40 15.59 6.29 2.93
C LEU A 40 15.90 4.96 3.62
N ALA A 41 16.89 4.21 3.12
CA ALA A 41 17.19 2.87 3.64
C ALA A 41 17.67 2.86 5.09
N ASP A 42 18.33 3.92 5.53
CA ASP A 42 18.85 4.12 6.88
C ASP A 42 17.93 4.97 7.78
N TYR A 43 16.80 5.43 7.24
CA TYR A 43 15.84 6.18 8.05
C TYR A 43 15.15 5.25 9.06
N PRO A 44 15.07 5.62 10.35
CA PRO A 44 14.41 4.82 11.37
C PRO A 44 12.88 4.84 11.18
N ALA A 45 12.37 3.90 10.36
CA ALA A 45 10.98 3.87 9.93
C ALA A 45 9.97 3.78 11.09
N GLU A 46 10.37 3.21 12.22
CA GLU A 46 9.59 3.13 13.46
C GLU A 46 9.30 4.49 14.10
N THR A 47 10.01 5.55 13.71
CA THR A 47 9.74 6.92 14.17
C THR A 47 8.60 7.60 13.44
N LEU A 48 8.16 7.03 12.32
CA LEU A 48 7.02 7.55 11.56
C LEU A 48 5.70 7.22 12.28
N HIS A 49 4.81 8.20 12.30
CA HIS A 49 3.47 8.03 12.84
C HIS A 49 2.49 7.58 11.77
N GLU A 50 1.77 6.51 12.05
CA GLU A 50 0.63 6.13 11.20
C GLU A 50 -0.47 7.19 11.35
N THR A 51 -0.77 7.91 10.27
CA THR A 51 -1.86 8.89 10.23
C THR A 51 -3.23 8.23 10.17
N ILE A 52 -3.32 7.05 9.56
CA ILE A 52 -4.49 6.17 9.55
C ILE A 52 -4.01 4.80 10.05
N LYS A 53 -4.34 4.49 11.29
CA LYS A 53 -3.85 3.27 11.96
C LYS A 53 -4.27 2.01 11.20
N GLY A 54 -3.29 1.15 10.89
CA GLY A 54 -3.51 -0.13 10.23
C GLY A 54 -3.99 -0.01 8.78
N PHE A 55 -3.86 1.15 8.13
CA PHE A 55 -4.36 1.34 6.75
C PHE A 55 -3.75 0.36 5.75
N HIS A 56 -2.49 0.01 5.92
CA HIS A 56 -1.76 -0.95 5.09
C HIS A 56 -1.58 -2.33 5.74
N ASP A 57 -2.26 -2.60 6.85
CA ASP A 57 -2.28 -3.91 7.49
C ASP A 57 -3.24 -4.85 6.73
N THR A 58 -2.70 -5.55 5.74
CA THR A 58 -3.46 -6.45 4.87
C THR A 58 -4.04 -7.62 5.65
N LYS A 59 -3.32 -8.14 6.65
CA LYS A 59 -3.76 -9.23 7.54
C LYS A 59 -5.02 -8.83 8.32
N ALA A 60 -4.99 -7.67 9.00
CA ALA A 60 -6.16 -7.15 9.72
C ALA A 60 -7.34 -6.81 8.79
N ARG A 61 -7.04 -6.31 7.58
CA ARG A 61 -8.07 -6.04 6.57
C ARG A 61 -8.72 -7.32 6.06
N PHE A 62 -7.95 -8.40 5.92
CA PHE A 62 -8.48 -9.71 5.53
C PHE A 62 -9.43 -10.27 6.60
N GLU A 63 -9.10 -10.16 7.90
CA GLU A 63 -10.01 -10.53 8.98
C GLU A 63 -11.30 -9.69 8.96
N THR A 64 -11.18 -8.40 8.69
CA THR A 64 -12.34 -7.51 8.52
C THR A 64 -13.22 -7.94 7.34
N PHE A 65 -12.60 -8.35 6.24
CA PHE A 65 -13.31 -8.89 5.08
C PHE A 65 -14.09 -10.17 5.44
N LYS A 66 -13.44 -11.15 6.09
CA LYS A 66 -14.11 -12.39 6.53
C LYS A 66 -15.33 -12.09 7.41
N LYS A 67 -15.17 -11.15 8.34
CA LYS A 67 -16.26 -10.70 9.20
C LYS A 67 -17.42 -10.09 8.41
N ALA A 68 -17.10 -9.17 7.48
CA ALA A 68 -18.11 -8.50 6.65
C ALA A 68 -18.90 -9.50 5.78
N VAL A 69 -18.21 -10.50 5.20
CA VAL A 69 -18.85 -11.58 4.44
C VAL A 69 -19.78 -12.39 5.29
N LYS A 70 -19.36 -12.74 6.52
CA LYS A 70 -20.16 -13.53 7.47
C LYS A 70 -21.40 -12.78 7.93
N GLU A 71 -21.29 -11.50 8.21
CA GLU A 71 -22.38 -10.66 8.70
C GLU A 71 -23.37 -10.28 7.60
N ASP A 72 -22.89 -10.13 6.37
CA ASP A 72 -23.67 -9.77 5.17
C ASP A 72 -24.79 -8.75 5.44
N VAL A 73 -24.50 -7.69 6.17
CA VAL A 73 -25.47 -6.70 6.67
C VAL A 73 -26.40 -6.16 5.57
N CYS A 74 -25.89 -6.08 4.34
CA CYS A 74 -26.66 -5.57 3.19
C CYS A 74 -27.27 -6.69 2.32
N GLY A 75 -27.09 -7.97 2.65
CA GLY A 75 -27.61 -9.10 1.89
C GLY A 75 -27.02 -9.23 0.47
N ARG A 76 -25.81 -8.71 0.22
CA ARG A 76 -25.20 -8.68 -1.11
C ARG A 76 -24.12 -9.72 -1.36
N ALA A 77 -23.71 -10.44 -0.33
CA ALA A 77 -22.63 -11.43 -0.47
C ALA A 77 -22.96 -12.53 -1.49
N HIS A 78 -24.25 -12.90 -1.62
CA HIS A 78 -24.68 -13.91 -2.57
C HIS A 78 -24.42 -13.52 -4.03
N SER A 79 -24.41 -12.23 -4.35
CA SER A 79 -24.20 -11.75 -5.74
C SER A 79 -22.73 -11.69 -6.17
N VAL A 80 -21.78 -11.87 -5.23
CA VAL A 80 -20.33 -11.78 -5.46
C VAL A 80 -19.59 -12.98 -4.88
N GLN A 81 -20.19 -14.17 -4.94
CA GLN A 81 -19.63 -15.38 -4.33
C GLN A 81 -18.30 -15.80 -4.97
N ASN A 82 -18.14 -15.62 -6.29
CA ASN A 82 -16.90 -15.97 -6.97
C ASN A 82 -15.73 -15.11 -6.51
N GLU A 83 -15.97 -13.82 -6.34
CA GLU A 83 -14.98 -12.86 -5.84
C GLU A 83 -14.63 -13.15 -4.37
N ILE A 84 -15.63 -13.48 -3.55
CA ILE A 84 -15.43 -13.88 -2.16
C ILE A 84 -14.54 -15.14 -2.10
N GLN A 85 -14.86 -16.17 -2.88
CA GLN A 85 -14.08 -17.42 -2.91
C GLN A 85 -12.67 -17.17 -3.41
N PHE A 86 -12.50 -16.33 -4.44
CA PHE A 86 -11.18 -15.93 -4.91
C PHE A 86 -10.35 -15.28 -3.81
N VAL A 87 -10.89 -14.32 -3.11
CA VAL A 87 -10.18 -13.63 -2.01
C VAL A 87 -9.85 -14.61 -0.87
N LEU A 88 -10.80 -15.46 -0.47
CA LEU A 88 -10.57 -16.46 0.58
C LEU A 88 -9.48 -17.48 0.20
N ALA A 89 -9.40 -17.86 -1.06
CA ALA A 89 -8.38 -18.78 -1.56
C ALA A 89 -6.95 -18.18 -1.56
N HIS A 90 -6.82 -16.86 -1.35
CA HIS A 90 -5.54 -16.15 -1.34
C HIS A 90 -5.19 -15.60 0.05
N GLU A 91 -5.67 -16.21 1.11
CA GLU A 91 -5.36 -15.82 2.49
C GLU A 91 -3.86 -15.79 2.77
N ASP A 92 -3.12 -16.77 2.27
CA ASP A 92 -1.66 -16.85 2.43
C ASP A 92 -0.96 -15.61 1.85
N LEU A 93 -1.41 -15.09 0.70
CA LEU A 93 -0.86 -13.87 0.11
C LEU A 93 -1.19 -12.64 0.95
N ALA A 94 -2.39 -12.57 1.53
CA ALA A 94 -2.80 -11.48 2.39
C ALA A 94 -1.96 -11.41 3.68
N ASN A 95 -1.52 -12.54 4.19
CA ASN A 95 -0.75 -12.64 5.42
C ASN A 95 0.77 -12.55 5.20
N ALA A 96 1.27 -12.88 4.00
CA ALA A 96 2.69 -13.10 3.72
C ALA A 96 3.63 -12.00 4.25
N PHE A 97 3.36 -10.73 3.92
CA PHE A 97 4.21 -9.63 4.38
C PHE A 97 4.09 -9.36 5.88
N GLY A 98 2.90 -9.52 6.45
CA GLY A 98 2.70 -9.39 7.90
C GLY A 98 3.51 -10.44 8.65
N ASP A 99 3.44 -11.68 8.22
CA ASP A 99 4.16 -12.81 8.83
C ASP A 99 5.69 -12.63 8.69
N MET A 100 6.17 -12.20 7.52
CA MET A 100 7.60 -11.91 7.31
C MET A 100 8.12 -10.77 8.20
N LEU A 101 7.31 -9.74 8.46
CA LEU A 101 7.66 -8.66 9.39
C LEU A 101 7.68 -9.16 10.84
N GLU A 102 6.68 -9.93 11.27
CA GLU A 102 6.60 -10.52 12.60
C GLU A 102 7.78 -11.46 12.86
N ASN A 103 8.17 -12.26 11.85
CA ASN A 103 9.30 -13.19 11.90
C ASN A 103 10.67 -12.51 11.72
N LYS A 104 10.71 -11.20 11.47
CA LYS A 104 11.93 -10.42 11.19
C LYS A 104 12.68 -10.88 9.93
N GLU A 105 11.99 -11.47 8.99
CA GLU A 105 12.52 -11.83 7.67
C GLU A 105 12.61 -10.62 6.75
N LEU A 106 11.72 -9.62 6.95
CA LEU A 106 11.74 -8.33 6.29
C LEU A 106 12.02 -7.22 7.29
N PRO A 107 12.91 -6.28 6.99
CA PRO A 107 13.08 -5.06 7.79
C PRO A 107 11.92 -4.09 7.54
N LEU A 108 11.49 -3.38 8.59
CA LEU A 108 10.60 -2.25 8.42
C LEU A 108 11.33 -1.15 7.62
N ARG A 109 10.68 -0.62 6.60
CA ARG A 109 11.23 0.41 5.71
C ARG A 109 10.21 1.51 5.44
N VAL A 110 10.72 2.70 5.11
CA VAL A 110 9.88 3.77 4.58
C VAL A 110 9.48 3.41 3.15
N THR A 111 8.18 3.38 2.89
CA THR A 111 7.60 3.10 1.57
C THR A 111 6.69 4.24 1.15
N HIS A 112 6.53 4.45 -0.15
CA HIS A 112 5.67 5.53 -0.65
C HIS A 112 4.18 5.18 -0.53
N ASN A 113 3.81 3.92 -0.67
CA ASN A 113 2.46 3.35 -0.54
C ASN A 113 1.38 3.88 -1.51
N ASP A 114 1.71 4.76 -2.43
CA ASP A 114 0.81 5.29 -3.47
C ASP A 114 1.60 5.49 -4.76
N THR A 115 2.02 4.39 -5.36
CA THR A 115 2.86 4.35 -6.56
C THR A 115 2.02 4.32 -7.83
N LYS A 116 1.37 5.43 -8.14
CA LYS A 116 0.65 5.62 -9.40
C LYS A 116 1.50 6.42 -10.38
#